data_7f2a4d85d889335622069c34024a9a05
#
_entry.id   7f2a4d85d889335622069c34024a9a05
#
_cell.length_a   1.000
_cell.length_b   1.000
_cell.length_c   1.000
_cell.angle_alpha   90.00
_cell.angle_beta   90.00
_cell.angle_gamma   90.00
#
_symmetry.space_group_name_H-M   'P 1'
#
loop_
_entity.id
_entity.type
_entity.pdbx_description
1 polymer ?
#
loop_
_entity_poly.entity_id
_entity_poly.type
_entity_poly.pdbx_seq_one_letter_code
_entity_poly.pdbx_strand_id
1 'polypeptide(L)'
;MSTRNAAPFHTVVNWDEMPVTQVRPGVRRRVYATDEVMICHHELELGMTLNPHRHEDFDQLVHIAEGRANYYVDGVAHDMRAGSFLLVPRGSEHYVEPTQAPCVNIDFFVPPRADLLP
;
A
#
# COMPACT_ATOMS: atom_id res chain seq x y z
N MET A 1 -1.60 20.61 22.51
CA MET A 1 -2.75 20.21 21.69
C MET A 1 -2.32 19.24 20.63
N SER A 2 -2.99 18.16 20.50
CA SER A 2 -2.69 17.19 19.46
C SER A 2 -2.94 17.79 18.08
N THR A 3 -1.99 17.60 17.17
CA THR A 3 -2.16 17.94 15.74
C THR A 3 -2.52 16.69 14.94
N ARG A 4 -3.13 15.71 15.61
CA ARG A 4 -3.53 14.47 14.96
C ARG A 4 -4.39 14.76 13.74
N ASN A 5 -4.12 14.02 12.68
CA ASN A 5 -4.92 14.17 11.47
C ASN A 5 -6.38 13.76 11.74
N ALA A 6 -7.24 14.02 10.77
CA ALA A 6 -8.69 13.98 10.95
C ALA A 6 -9.28 12.57 11.04
N ALA A 7 -8.50 11.51 11.19
CA ALA A 7 -9.03 10.16 11.34
C ALA A 7 -9.89 10.07 12.60
N PRO A 8 -11.19 9.74 12.48
CA PRO A 8 -12.11 9.77 13.63
C PRO A 8 -11.95 8.54 14.51
N PHE A 9 -11.87 8.77 15.83
CA PHE A 9 -11.95 7.68 16.80
C PHE A 9 -13.38 7.16 16.90
N HIS A 10 -13.52 5.88 17.24
CA HIS A 10 -14.82 5.24 17.49
C HIS A 10 -15.78 5.29 16.31
N THR A 11 -15.26 5.46 15.10
CA THR A 11 -16.06 5.53 13.89
C THR A 11 -15.59 4.45 12.92
N VAL A 12 -16.50 3.62 12.47
CA VAL A 12 -16.19 2.62 11.46
C VAL A 12 -16.10 3.30 10.10
N VAL A 13 -15.02 3.02 9.38
CA VAL A 13 -14.81 3.55 8.03
C VAL A 13 -14.63 2.35 7.10
N ASN A 14 -15.22 2.43 5.93
CA ASN A 14 -15.11 1.40 4.90
C ASN A 14 -14.36 1.97 3.69
N TRP A 15 -13.57 1.13 3.04
CA TRP A 15 -12.81 1.54 1.85
C TRP A 15 -13.72 2.13 0.75
N ASP A 16 -14.92 1.58 0.59
CA ASP A 16 -15.84 2.05 -0.46
C ASP A 16 -16.38 3.46 -0.22
N GLU A 17 -16.26 3.98 1.00
CA GLU A 17 -16.65 5.35 1.36
C GLU A 17 -15.51 6.35 1.15
N MET A 18 -14.32 5.90 0.82
CA MET A 18 -13.13 6.73 0.76
C MET A 18 -12.83 7.17 -0.67
N PRO A 19 -12.28 8.39 -0.82
CA PRO A 19 -11.87 8.87 -2.13
C PRO A 19 -10.84 7.94 -2.76
N VAL A 20 -10.95 7.72 -4.07
CA VAL A 20 -9.99 6.93 -4.82
C VAL A 20 -9.18 7.85 -5.74
N THR A 21 -7.87 7.61 -5.80
CA THR A 21 -6.95 8.33 -6.67
C THR A 21 -6.37 7.36 -7.69
N GLN A 22 -6.43 7.73 -8.97
CA GLN A 22 -5.69 7.04 -10.02
C GLN A 22 -4.21 7.47 -9.90
N VAL A 23 -3.35 6.55 -9.46
CA VAL A 23 -1.94 6.85 -9.19
C VAL A 23 -1.13 6.83 -10.48
N ARG A 24 -1.38 5.81 -11.31
CA ARG A 24 -0.77 5.59 -12.63
C ARG A 24 -1.62 4.53 -13.33
N PRO A 25 -1.39 4.27 -14.62
CA PRO A 25 -2.19 3.26 -15.33
C PRO A 25 -2.21 1.92 -14.59
N GLY A 26 -3.42 1.45 -14.27
CA GLY A 26 -3.65 0.17 -13.60
C GLY A 26 -3.55 0.21 -12.09
N VAL A 27 -3.35 1.37 -11.46
CA VAL A 27 -3.20 1.47 -10.00
C VAL A 27 -4.12 2.53 -9.43
N ARG A 28 -5.04 2.13 -8.56
CA ARG A 28 -5.93 3.03 -7.82
C ARG A 28 -5.66 2.89 -6.32
N ARG A 29 -5.67 4.02 -5.63
CA ARG A 29 -5.28 4.10 -4.21
C ARG A 29 -6.34 4.79 -3.38
N ARG A 30 -6.55 4.24 -2.18
CA ARG A 30 -7.27 4.90 -1.10
C ARG A 30 -6.34 4.95 0.10
N VAL A 31 -6.38 6.05 0.85
CA VAL A 31 -5.47 6.27 1.99
C VAL A 31 -6.27 6.54 3.25
N TYR A 32 -5.98 5.80 4.31
CA TYR A 32 -6.45 6.09 5.66
C TYR A 32 -5.22 6.32 6.55
N ALA A 33 -5.18 7.43 7.25
CA ALA A 33 -4.02 7.78 8.05
C ALA A 33 -4.41 8.37 9.39
N THR A 34 -3.61 8.01 10.41
CA THR A 34 -3.57 8.66 11.71
C THR A 34 -2.23 9.36 11.85
N ASP A 35 -1.94 9.94 13.01
CA ASP A 35 -0.61 10.53 13.26
C ASP A 35 0.50 9.47 13.30
N GLU A 36 0.14 8.22 13.55
CA GLU A 36 1.12 7.17 13.83
C GLU A 36 1.19 6.10 12.76
N VAL A 37 0.08 5.84 12.05
CA VAL A 37 0.02 4.77 11.06
C VAL A 37 -0.75 5.21 9.82
N MET A 38 -0.31 4.73 8.68
CA MET A 38 -1.01 4.93 7.41
C MET A 38 -1.29 3.57 6.78
N ILE A 39 -2.50 3.43 6.24
CA ILE A 39 -2.90 2.24 5.50
C ILE A 39 -3.30 2.69 4.09
N CYS A 40 -2.65 2.10 3.08
CA CYS A 40 -2.95 2.38 1.69
C CYS A 40 -3.56 1.14 1.04
N HIS A 41 -4.75 1.30 0.51
CA HIS A 41 -5.46 0.26 -0.22
C HIS A 41 -5.26 0.48 -1.72
N HIS A 42 -4.60 -0.46 -2.38
CA HIS A 42 -4.32 -0.39 -3.81
C HIS A 42 -5.10 -1.47 -4.56
N GLU A 43 -5.84 -1.05 -5.57
CA GLU A 43 -6.42 -1.96 -6.56
C GLU A 43 -5.47 -2.00 -7.75
N LEU A 44 -5.01 -3.20 -8.09
CA LEU A 44 -3.98 -3.41 -9.13
C LEU A 44 -4.58 -4.19 -10.29
N GLU A 45 -4.45 -3.65 -11.50
CA GLU A 45 -4.86 -4.32 -12.72
C GLU A 45 -3.69 -5.08 -13.32
N LEU A 46 -3.97 -6.22 -13.98
CA LEU A 46 -2.95 -6.92 -14.76
C LEU A 46 -2.42 -5.97 -15.84
N GLY A 47 -1.10 -5.98 -16.02
CA GLY A 47 -0.46 -5.08 -16.97
C GLY A 47 -0.28 -3.65 -16.48
N MET A 48 -0.49 -3.39 -15.18
CA MET A 48 -0.25 -2.07 -14.60
C MET A 48 1.17 -1.58 -14.88
N THR A 49 1.35 -0.25 -14.88
CA THR A 49 2.67 0.34 -14.97
C THR A 49 3.46 0.04 -13.69
N LEU A 50 4.60 -0.64 -13.83
CA LEU A 50 5.47 -0.96 -12.70
C LEU A 50 6.20 0.28 -12.22
N ASN A 51 6.47 0.36 -10.92
CA ASN A 51 7.09 1.51 -10.29
C ASN A 51 8.15 1.09 -9.27
N PRO A 52 9.34 0.63 -9.72
CA PRO A 52 10.43 0.36 -8.80
C PRO A 52 10.82 1.61 -8.03
N HIS A 53 10.87 1.51 -6.70
CA HIS A 53 11.16 2.66 -5.84
C HIS A 53 11.67 2.17 -4.49
N ARG A 54 12.18 3.09 -3.67
CA ARG A 54 12.62 2.81 -2.31
C ARG A 54 12.21 3.91 -1.36
N HIS A 55 12.08 3.55 -0.09
CA HIS A 55 11.81 4.49 0.99
C HIS A 55 12.97 4.41 1.99
N GLU A 56 13.53 5.56 2.35
CA GLU A 56 14.68 5.61 3.27
C GLU A 56 14.25 5.80 4.73
N ASP A 57 13.02 6.27 4.96
CA ASP A 57 12.58 6.76 6.27
C ASP A 57 11.71 5.78 7.05
N PHE A 58 11.26 4.68 6.44
CA PHE A 58 10.35 3.74 7.09
C PHE A 58 10.40 2.38 6.42
N ASP A 59 10.05 1.36 7.21
CA ASP A 59 9.79 0.03 6.70
C ASP A 59 8.34 -0.02 6.20
N GLN A 60 8.08 -0.89 5.24
CA GLN A 60 6.76 -1.06 4.66
C GLN A 60 6.29 -2.50 4.87
N LEU A 61 5.14 -2.66 5.49
CA LEU A 61 4.50 -3.96 5.60
C LEU A 61 3.47 -4.08 4.48
N VAL A 62 3.59 -5.12 3.65
CA VAL A 62 2.68 -5.35 2.53
C VAL A 62 1.82 -6.58 2.79
N HIS A 63 0.57 -6.50 2.37
CA HIS A 63 -0.43 -7.56 2.53
C HIS A 63 -1.23 -7.68 1.24
N ILE A 64 -1.29 -8.88 0.67
CA ILE A 64 -2.19 -9.15 -0.45
C ILE A 64 -3.53 -9.60 0.14
N ALA A 65 -4.54 -8.76 -0.01
CA ALA A 65 -5.88 -9.05 0.52
C ALA A 65 -6.72 -9.86 -0.47
N GLU A 66 -6.46 -9.72 -1.77
CA GLU A 66 -7.22 -10.38 -2.82
C GLU A 66 -6.32 -10.60 -4.04
N GLY A 67 -6.48 -11.73 -4.73
CA GLY A 67 -5.70 -12.04 -5.91
C GLY A 67 -4.32 -12.59 -5.60
N ARG A 68 -3.39 -12.36 -6.52
CA ARG A 68 -2.02 -12.85 -6.42
C ARG A 68 -1.06 -11.90 -7.11
N ALA A 69 0.15 -11.77 -6.58
CA ALA A 69 1.15 -10.87 -7.12
C ALA A 69 2.55 -11.38 -6.81
N ASN A 70 3.51 -10.97 -7.64
CA ASN A 70 4.92 -11.05 -7.31
C ASN A 70 5.32 -9.71 -6.68
N TYR A 71 5.91 -9.76 -5.51
CA TYR A 71 6.48 -8.59 -4.87
C TYR A 71 7.99 -8.68 -4.95
N TYR A 72 8.60 -7.74 -5.67
CA TYR A 72 10.05 -7.74 -5.90
C TYR A 72 10.73 -6.86 -4.86
N VAL A 73 11.73 -7.43 -4.18
CA VAL A 73 12.55 -6.69 -3.21
C VAL A 73 14.00 -6.92 -3.57
N ASP A 74 14.70 -5.84 -3.91
CA ASP A 74 16.10 -5.88 -4.37
C ASP A 74 16.32 -6.93 -5.48
N GLY A 75 15.38 -6.99 -6.42
CA GLY A 75 15.44 -7.90 -7.57
C GLY A 75 14.98 -9.32 -7.31
N VAL A 76 14.61 -9.66 -6.08
CA VAL A 76 14.12 -11.01 -5.73
C VAL A 76 12.62 -11.03 -5.72
N ALA A 77 12.02 -11.92 -6.50
CA ALA A 77 10.57 -12.08 -6.58
C ALA A 77 10.04 -12.89 -5.39
N HIS A 78 9.00 -12.38 -4.75
CA HIS A 78 8.28 -13.07 -3.70
C HIS A 78 6.85 -13.30 -4.16
N ASP A 79 6.48 -14.56 -4.36
CA ASP A 79 5.12 -14.91 -4.79
C ASP A 79 4.17 -14.80 -3.60
N MET A 80 3.21 -13.87 -3.71
CA MET A 80 2.23 -13.58 -2.65
C MET A 80 0.83 -13.87 -3.14
N ARG A 81 0.06 -14.57 -2.34
CA ARG A 81 -1.36 -14.85 -2.58
C ARG A 81 -2.21 -14.14 -1.54
N ALA A 82 -3.52 -14.19 -1.70
CA ALA A 82 -4.43 -13.63 -0.70
C ALA A 82 -4.12 -14.16 0.70
N GLY A 83 -3.92 -13.23 1.64
CA GLY A 83 -3.52 -13.52 3.02
C GLY A 83 -2.03 -13.43 3.28
N SER A 84 -1.19 -13.29 2.25
CA SER A 84 0.26 -13.18 2.44
C SER A 84 0.69 -11.82 2.98
N PHE A 85 1.73 -11.82 3.80
CA PHE A 85 2.40 -10.62 4.31
C PHE A 85 3.87 -10.65 3.96
N LEU A 86 4.45 -9.46 3.77
CA LEU A 86 5.88 -9.31 3.54
C LEU A 86 6.34 -7.99 4.16
N LEU A 87 7.42 -8.03 4.94
CA LEU A 87 8.05 -6.83 5.47
C LEU A 87 9.15 -6.39 4.50
N VAL A 88 9.01 -5.17 3.97
CA VAL A 88 10.00 -4.56 3.08
C VAL A 88 10.81 -3.56 3.90
N PRO A 89 12.12 -3.81 4.12
CA PRO A 89 12.92 -2.90 4.92
C PRO A 89 13.19 -1.59 4.19
N ARG A 90 13.37 -0.52 4.96
CA ARG A 90 13.79 0.77 4.41
C ARG A 90 15.06 0.61 3.59
N GLY A 91 15.19 1.40 2.54
CA GLY A 91 16.34 1.36 1.64
C GLY A 91 16.31 0.29 0.58
N SER A 92 15.40 -0.69 0.66
CA SER A 92 15.29 -1.72 -0.37
C SER A 92 14.45 -1.24 -1.54
N GLU A 93 14.94 -1.43 -2.76
CA GLU A 93 14.15 -1.18 -3.95
C GLU A 93 13.05 -2.25 -4.07
N HIS A 94 11.83 -1.82 -4.31
CA HIS A 94 10.71 -2.75 -4.38
C HIS A 94 9.64 -2.28 -5.38
N TYR A 95 8.88 -3.24 -5.87
CA TYR A 95 7.66 -3.00 -6.66
C TYR A 95 6.83 -4.27 -6.69
N VAL A 96 5.56 -4.10 -7.05
CA VAL A 96 4.59 -5.20 -7.12
C VAL A 96 4.09 -5.36 -8.56
N GLU A 97 3.90 -6.61 -8.97
CA GLU A 97 3.32 -6.96 -10.25
C GLU A 97 2.21 -7.99 -10.03
N PRO A 98 0.93 -7.62 -10.25
CA PRO A 98 -0.17 -8.56 -10.08
C PRO A 98 -0.09 -9.67 -11.12
N THR A 99 -0.39 -10.89 -10.69
CA THR A 99 -0.42 -12.08 -11.55
C THR A 99 -1.79 -12.69 -11.66
N GLN A 100 -2.73 -12.31 -10.76
CA GLN A 100 -4.11 -12.76 -10.77
C GLN A 100 -5.01 -11.61 -10.31
N ALA A 101 -5.96 -11.24 -11.15
CA ALA A 101 -6.94 -10.18 -10.85
C ALA A 101 -8.28 -10.79 -10.42
N PRO A 102 -9.12 -10.06 -9.64
CA PRO A 102 -8.78 -8.78 -9.04
C PRO A 102 -7.68 -8.92 -8.00
N CYS A 103 -6.81 -7.91 -7.91
CA CYS A 103 -5.69 -7.92 -6.97
C CYS A 103 -5.75 -6.69 -6.08
N VAL A 104 -5.73 -6.91 -4.78
CA VAL A 104 -5.72 -5.84 -3.78
C VAL A 104 -4.48 -5.98 -2.92
N ASN A 105 -3.65 -4.94 -2.94
CA ASN A 105 -2.46 -4.83 -2.12
C ASN A 105 -2.68 -3.75 -1.07
N ILE A 106 -2.48 -4.08 0.20
CA ILE A 106 -2.60 -3.14 1.30
C ILE A 106 -1.22 -2.91 1.88
N ASP A 107 -0.81 -1.64 1.94
CA ASP A 107 0.46 -1.23 2.50
C ASP A 107 0.25 -0.54 3.84
N PHE A 108 1.08 -0.89 4.83
CA PHE A 108 1.09 -0.27 6.14
C PHE A 108 2.41 0.49 6.30
N PHE A 109 2.33 1.77 6.64
CA PHE A 109 3.48 2.63 6.88
C PHE A 109 3.46 3.14 8.31
N VAL A 110 4.55 2.94 9.02
CA VAL A 110 4.76 3.42 10.40
C VAL A 110 6.17 4.00 10.48
N PRO A 111 6.31 5.31 10.53
CA PRO A 111 5.29 6.36 10.52
C PRO A 111 4.61 6.54 9.15
N PRO A 112 3.56 7.35 9.09
CA PRO A 112 2.91 7.66 7.82
C PRO A 112 3.86 8.31 6.81
N ARG A 113 3.63 8.04 5.53
CA ARG A 113 4.34 8.70 4.44
C ARG A 113 3.85 10.15 4.34
N ALA A 114 4.76 11.09 4.55
CA ALA A 114 4.44 12.52 4.51
C ALA A 114 3.89 12.96 3.13
N ASP A 115 4.39 12.34 2.05
CA ASP A 115 3.96 12.66 0.68
C ASP A 115 2.51 12.27 0.38
N LEU A 116 1.90 11.40 1.20
CA LEU A 116 0.50 10.98 1.03
C LEU A 116 -0.44 11.60 2.07
N LEU A 117 0.06 12.39 3.00
CA LEU A 117 -0.77 13.13 3.95
C LEU A 117 -1.38 14.36 3.27
N PRO A 118 -2.61 14.76 3.68
CA PRO A 118 -3.22 15.98 3.17
C PRO A 118 -2.47 17.23 3.59
#